data_509ef93ffc6c2010c0ce4555022ae2f7
#
_entry.id   509ef93ffc6c2010c0ce4555022ae2f7
#
_cell.length_a   1.000
_cell.length_b   1.000
_cell.length_c   1.000
_cell.angle_alpha   90.00
_cell.angle_beta   90.00
_cell.angle_gamma   90.00
#
_symmetry.space_group_name_H-M   'P 1'
#
loop_
_entity.id
_entity.type
_entity.pdbx_description
1 polymer ?
#
loop_
_entity_poly.entity_id
_entity_poly.type
_entity_poly.pdbx_seq_one_letter_code
_entity_poly.pdbx_strand_id
1 'polypeptide(L)'
;MRTYDILIIGGGCAGLSLAYHLQKTNTHQKIVILESREQYTNDKTWCFWEKNENLWTSLATKHWDQWSFHRDSDHQTIQHQSQIWKYYYLPAIKYYEYMTKAIRTNSNISLKMNTQVSKITKEKAPLLTPSETVYQLETNNDTYRALEVVDTRPQKKGESLLFQSFYGCHIELQASQSDDCVALMHNMRTDHTSFRFNYILPLSKTHILFEHTRFASEPLSEDLMKKECTSELKRLRIKHQKILRTEYGILPMGLNIKPSQFHTGGQRQGALRDASGYAFLRIQKWADAFSKELIKRSSHLTKPPKKRKKDLQKIMDTLFLKTLKRAPQNSSKIFISLAKNAKADLFSRFMSDQSSLIDKIRIIISMPPWPFLQTLFSNPLQPTTSQKTYD
;
A
#
# COMPACT_ATOMS: atom_id res chain seq x y z
N MET A 1 -20.45 -23.63 20.41
CA MET A 1 -19.57 -22.85 19.50
C MET A 1 -19.04 -21.65 20.24
N ARG A 2 -17.74 -21.40 20.21
CA ARG A 2 -17.11 -20.30 20.98
C ARG A 2 -17.36 -18.97 20.26
N THR A 3 -17.88 -17.95 20.95
CA THR A 3 -18.03 -16.59 20.43
C THR A 3 -16.80 -15.76 20.79
N TYR A 4 -16.25 -15.05 19.81
CA TYR A 4 -15.16 -14.11 19.97
C TYR A 4 -15.72 -12.69 20.12
N ASP A 5 -15.01 -11.83 20.83
CA ASP A 5 -15.38 -10.42 20.91
C ASP A 5 -15.06 -9.71 19.59
N ILE A 6 -13.89 -9.97 19.04
CA ILE A 6 -13.43 -9.39 17.76
C ILE A 6 -12.89 -10.49 16.84
N LEU A 7 -13.33 -10.49 15.60
CA LEU A 7 -12.79 -11.34 14.55
C LEU A 7 -12.20 -10.47 13.42
N ILE A 8 -10.92 -10.72 13.11
CA ILE A 8 -10.19 -10.02 12.07
C ILE A 8 -10.03 -10.95 10.89
N ILE A 9 -10.55 -10.56 9.71
CA ILE A 9 -10.40 -11.33 8.47
C ILE A 9 -9.18 -10.82 7.72
N GLY A 10 -8.18 -11.68 7.53
CA GLY A 10 -6.91 -11.42 6.88
C GLY A 10 -5.81 -11.10 7.88
N GLY A 11 -4.78 -11.94 7.90
CA GLY A 11 -3.52 -11.77 8.67
C GLY A 11 -2.42 -11.06 7.88
N GLY A 12 -2.78 -10.16 6.96
CA GLY A 12 -1.84 -9.29 6.27
C GLY A 12 -1.35 -8.13 7.14
N CYS A 13 -0.68 -7.14 6.53
CA CYS A 13 -0.17 -5.96 7.24
C CYS A 13 -1.24 -5.30 8.11
N ALA A 14 -2.45 -5.06 7.60
CA ALA A 14 -3.50 -4.37 8.33
C ALA A 14 -4.07 -5.19 9.50
N GLY A 15 -4.36 -6.47 9.28
CA GLY A 15 -4.92 -7.34 10.32
C GLY A 15 -3.95 -7.59 11.45
N LEU A 16 -2.68 -7.90 11.14
CA LEU A 16 -1.65 -8.08 12.15
C LEU A 16 -1.33 -6.77 12.90
N SER A 17 -1.29 -5.62 12.21
CA SER A 17 -1.12 -4.33 12.87
C SER A 17 -2.25 -4.06 13.87
N LEU A 18 -3.50 -4.31 13.49
CA LEU A 18 -4.63 -4.12 14.39
C LEU A 18 -4.54 -5.05 15.61
N ALA A 19 -4.25 -6.32 15.41
CA ALA A 19 -4.11 -7.28 16.50
C ALA A 19 -2.95 -6.90 17.45
N TYR A 20 -1.83 -6.44 16.91
CA TYR A 20 -0.70 -5.94 17.69
C TYR A 20 -1.06 -4.72 18.55
N HIS A 21 -1.77 -3.75 18.00
CA HIS A 21 -2.20 -2.59 18.77
C HIS A 21 -3.28 -2.94 19.80
N LEU A 22 -4.17 -3.88 19.51
CA LEU A 22 -5.12 -4.42 20.49
C LEU A 22 -4.39 -5.14 21.64
N GLN A 23 -3.36 -5.93 21.34
CA GLN A 23 -2.53 -6.57 22.36
C GLN A 23 -1.89 -5.54 23.31
N LYS A 24 -1.40 -4.41 22.79
CA LYS A 24 -0.80 -3.33 23.59
C LYS A 24 -1.77 -2.63 24.55
N THR A 25 -3.06 -2.75 24.34
CA THR A 25 -4.07 -2.14 25.22
C THR A 25 -4.40 -3.02 26.42
N ASN A 26 -3.70 -4.15 26.59
CA ASN A 26 -3.99 -5.15 27.64
C ASN A 26 -5.45 -5.60 27.66
N THR A 27 -6.06 -5.71 26.48
CA THR A 27 -7.46 -6.10 26.37
C THR A 27 -7.69 -7.54 26.87
N HIS A 28 -8.82 -7.74 27.59
CA HIS A 28 -9.30 -9.05 27.97
C HIS A 28 -10.20 -9.69 26.89
N GLN A 29 -10.45 -8.97 25.80
CA GLN A 29 -11.29 -9.44 24.69
C GLN A 29 -10.66 -10.65 24.01
N LYS A 30 -11.50 -11.62 23.66
CA LYS A 30 -11.12 -12.79 22.89
C LYS A 30 -11.09 -12.43 21.40
N ILE A 31 -9.89 -12.42 20.83
CA ILE A 31 -9.65 -11.99 19.46
C ILE A 31 -9.18 -13.16 18.61
N VAL A 32 -9.74 -13.33 17.41
CA VAL A 32 -9.24 -14.29 16.43
C VAL A 32 -8.94 -13.59 15.11
N ILE A 33 -7.78 -13.94 14.53
CA ILE A 33 -7.37 -13.53 13.20
C ILE A 33 -7.48 -14.75 12.30
N LEU A 34 -8.22 -14.65 11.19
CA LEU A 34 -8.36 -15.70 10.20
C LEU A 34 -7.53 -15.34 8.96
N GLU A 35 -6.51 -16.14 8.68
CA GLU A 35 -5.61 -15.95 7.54
C GLU A 35 -5.71 -17.14 6.58
N SER A 36 -5.91 -16.85 5.30
CA SER A 36 -6.07 -17.87 4.26
C SER A 36 -4.77 -18.58 3.87
N ARG A 37 -3.61 -17.93 4.06
CA ARG A 37 -2.31 -18.55 3.77
C ARG A 37 -1.99 -19.67 4.75
N GLU A 38 -1.30 -20.69 4.27
CA GLU A 38 -0.80 -21.79 5.13
C GLU A 38 0.35 -21.32 6.01
N GLN A 39 1.24 -20.49 5.45
CA GLN A 39 2.39 -19.94 6.15
C GLN A 39 2.75 -18.55 5.61
N TYR A 40 3.46 -17.78 6.41
CA TYR A 40 4.03 -16.53 5.96
C TYR A 40 5.32 -16.77 5.18
N THR A 41 5.45 -16.05 4.07
CA THR A 41 6.66 -16.02 3.25
C THR A 41 7.10 -14.58 3.04
N ASN A 42 8.26 -14.38 2.43
CA ASN A 42 8.71 -13.04 2.06
C ASN A 42 8.02 -12.58 0.77
N ASP A 43 6.69 -12.45 0.81
CA ASP A 43 5.81 -12.24 -0.35
C ASP A 43 5.72 -10.77 -0.80
N LYS A 44 6.19 -9.82 0.01
CA LYS A 44 6.08 -8.37 -0.24
C LYS A 44 7.26 -7.60 0.28
N THR A 45 7.38 -6.40 -0.26
CA THR A 45 8.36 -5.39 0.16
C THR A 45 7.63 -4.14 0.60
N TRP A 46 7.96 -3.62 1.79
CA TRP A 46 7.49 -2.31 2.21
C TRP A 46 8.66 -1.36 2.32
N CYS A 47 8.48 -0.20 1.68
CA CYS A 47 9.43 0.89 1.81
C CYS A 47 8.72 2.15 2.31
N PHE A 48 9.44 2.97 3.07
CA PHE A 48 8.89 4.19 3.65
C PHE A 48 9.99 5.17 4.05
N TRP A 49 9.66 6.47 4.08
CA TRP A 49 10.55 7.49 4.65
C TRP A 49 10.25 7.67 6.14
N GLU A 50 11.29 7.70 6.93
CA GLU A 50 11.21 8.03 8.35
C GLU A 50 12.48 8.79 8.78
N LYS A 51 12.31 9.70 9.75
CA LYS A 51 13.42 10.49 10.30
C LYS A 51 13.83 10.08 11.70
N ASN A 52 12.90 9.48 12.45
CA ASN A 52 13.11 9.07 13.83
C ASN A 52 13.26 7.55 13.92
N GLU A 53 14.10 7.10 14.84
CA GLU A 53 14.15 5.70 15.19
C GLU A 53 12.84 5.28 15.87
N ASN A 54 12.31 4.16 15.45
CA ASN A 54 11.09 3.56 15.98
C ASN A 54 11.07 2.06 15.66
N LEU A 55 10.02 1.36 16.10
CA LEU A 55 9.87 -0.08 15.85
C LEU A 55 10.05 -0.45 14.37
N TRP A 56 9.48 0.34 13.47
CA TRP A 56 9.48 0.00 12.03
C TRP A 56 10.86 0.18 11.41
N THR A 57 11.60 1.19 11.84
CA THR A 57 12.98 1.41 11.39
C THR A 57 13.92 0.36 11.95
N SER A 58 13.68 -0.15 13.17
CA SER A 58 14.49 -1.23 13.76
C SER A 58 14.24 -2.59 13.12
N LEU A 59 13.04 -2.82 12.52
CA LEU A 59 12.74 -4.04 11.79
C LEU A 59 13.20 -3.98 10.32
N ALA A 60 13.46 -2.79 9.79
CA ALA A 60 13.99 -2.60 8.45
C ALA A 60 15.40 -3.20 8.35
N THR A 61 15.68 -3.86 7.24
CA THR A 61 16.98 -4.53 7.02
C THR A 61 17.98 -3.65 6.29
N LYS A 62 17.52 -2.60 5.65
CA LYS A 62 18.35 -1.59 4.99
C LYS A 62 17.67 -0.23 4.97
N HIS A 63 18.47 0.82 4.87
CA HIS A 63 18.02 2.19 4.62
C HIS A 63 19.04 2.93 3.76
N TRP A 64 18.56 4.01 3.13
CA TRP A 64 19.37 4.92 2.30
C TRP A 64 19.03 6.37 2.65
N ASP A 65 19.99 7.23 2.50
CA ASP A 65 19.86 8.68 2.61
C ASP A 65 19.81 9.38 1.24
N GLN A 66 19.97 8.59 0.15
CA GLN A 66 19.97 9.05 -1.23
C GLN A 66 18.99 8.28 -2.10
N TRP A 67 18.31 9.00 -2.99
CA TRP A 67 17.43 8.42 -4.02
C TRP A 67 17.42 9.28 -5.27
N SER A 68 17.12 8.67 -6.40
CA SER A 68 17.19 9.31 -7.70
C SER A 68 15.93 9.09 -8.54
N PHE A 69 15.79 9.99 -9.52
CA PHE A 69 14.79 9.98 -10.57
C PHE A 69 15.50 10.15 -11.90
N HIS A 70 15.17 9.33 -12.90
CA HIS A 70 15.80 9.41 -14.21
C HIS A 70 14.75 9.34 -15.32
N ARG A 71 14.77 10.32 -16.24
CA ARG A 71 13.93 10.35 -17.44
C ARG A 71 14.72 9.86 -18.65
N ASP A 72 14.15 8.90 -19.38
CA ASP A 72 14.82 8.22 -20.50
C ASP A 72 15.02 9.15 -21.71
N SER A 73 14.04 10.00 -22.03
CA SER A 73 13.99 10.78 -23.27
C SER A 73 15.14 11.79 -23.46
N ASP A 74 15.69 12.32 -22.38
CA ASP A 74 16.77 13.33 -22.36
C ASP A 74 17.86 12.98 -21.35
N HIS A 75 17.84 11.78 -20.82
CA HIS A 75 18.79 11.26 -19.83
C HIS A 75 18.92 12.14 -18.57
N GLN A 76 17.89 12.93 -18.25
CA GLN A 76 17.90 13.79 -17.08
C GLN A 76 17.82 12.98 -15.81
N THR A 77 18.82 13.12 -14.95
CA THR A 77 18.87 12.50 -13.61
C THR A 77 18.79 13.58 -12.54
N ILE A 78 17.90 13.41 -11.59
CA ILE A 78 17.79 14.22 -10.37
C ILE A 78 18.09 13.32 -9.19
N GLN A 79 19.08 13.69 -8.40
CA GLN A 79 19.45 12.98 -7.18
C GLN A 79 19.03 13.80 -5.96
N HIS A 80 18.42 13.13 -5.01
CA HIS A 80 18.10 13.66 -3.71
C HIS A 80 19.02 13.06 -2.66
N GLN A 81 19.42 13.88 -1.70
CA GLN A 81 20.11 13.44 -0.50
C GLN A 81 19.52 14.16 0.71
N SER A 82 19.28 13.43 1.79
CA SER A 82 18.81 13.97 3.06
C SER A 82 19.66 13.48 4.21
N GLN A 83 20.06 14.39 5.10
CA GLN A 83 20.75 14.03 6.34
C GLN A 83 19.76 13.63 7.45
N ILE A 84 18.49 13.97 7.29
CA ILE A 84 17.45 13.78 8.31
C ILE A 84 16.55 12.60 7.95
N TRP A 85 16.12 12.51 6.71
CA TRP A 85 15.21 11.50 6.22
C TRP A 85 15.96 10.32 5.62
N LYS A 86 15.57 9.12 6.02
CA LYS A 86 16.06 7.88 5.42
C LYS A 86 14.92 7.14 4.76
N TYR A 87 15.22 6.49 3.65
CA TYR A 87 14.31 5.59 2.97
C TYR A 87 14.59 4.17 3.41
N TYR A 88 13.62 3.54 4.06
CA TYR A 88 13.77 2.23 4.69
C TYR A 88 13.19 1.12 3.83
N TYR A 89 13.83 -0.05 3.88
CA TYR A 89 13.39 -1.30 3.27
C TYR A 89 13.07 -2.32 4.35
N LEU A 90 11.80 -2.75 4.38
CA LEU A 90 11.28 -3.74 5.31
C LEU A 90 10.75 -4.96 4.54
N PRO A 91 11.46 -6.10 4.54
CA PRO A 91 10.95 -7.35 4.00
C PRO A 91 9.74 -7.84 4.78
N ALA A 92 8.72 -8.34 4.07
CA ALA A 92 7.48 -8.79 4.70
C ALA A 92 7.72 -9.89 5.75
N ILE A 93 8.65 -10.79 5.52
CA ILE A 93 8.94 -11.87 6.48
C ILE A 93 9.39 -11.33 7.84
N LYS A 94 10.22 -10.29 7.90
CA LYS A 94 10.67 -9.66 9.15
C LYS A 94 9.51 -9.06 9.94
N TYR A 95 8.59 -8.44 9.22
CA TYR A 95 7.36 -7.91 9.82
C TYR A 95 6.47 -9.05 10.35
N TYR A 96 6.23 -10.10 9.56
CA TYR A 96 5.39 -11.23 9.97
C TYR A 96 5.96 -11.97 11.17
N GLU A 97 7.25 -12.23 11.18
CA GLU A 97 7.97 -12.86 12.33
C GLU A 97 7.77 -12.06 13.60
N TYR A 98 8.01 -10.76 13.54
CA TYR A 98 7.84 -9.88 14.70
C TYR A 98 6.39 -9.84 15.18
N MET A 99 5.43 -9.59 14.28
CA MET A 99 4.02 -9.46 14.63
C MET A 99 3.44 -10.74 15.21
N THR A 100 3.73 -11.89 14.61
CA THR A 100 3.24 -13.17 15.10
C THR A 100 3.83 -13.53 16.46
N LYS A 101 5.10 -13.22 16.69
CA LYS A 101 5.74 -13.39 18.01
C LYS A 101 5.06 -12.47 19.05
N ALA A 102 4.89 -11.21 18.74
CA ALA A 102 4.25 -10.24 19.64
C ALA A 102 2.82 -10.61 20.00
N ILE A 103 2.00 -11.01 19.01
CA ILE A 103 0.61 -11.40 19.25
C ILE A 103 0.50 -12.64 20.15
N ARG A 104 1.39 -13.62 20.00
CA ARG A 104 1.38 -14.87 20.79
C ARG A 104 1.63 -14.65 22.28
N THR A 105 2.15 -13.50 22.71
CA THR A 105 2.34 -13.21 24.15
C THR A 105 1.01 -12.95 24.88
N ASN A 106 -0.10 -12.73 24.17
CA ASN A 106 -1.42 -12.56 24.75
C ASN A 106 -2.30 -13.80 24.44
N SER A 107 -2.66 -14.56 25.47
CA SER A 107 -3.48 -15.78 25.36
C SER A 107 -4.89 -15.54 24.83
N ASN A 108 -5.39 -14.30 24.88
CA ASN A 108 -6.71 -13.93 24.35
C ASN A 108 -6.70 -13.68 22.84
N ILE A 109 -5.52 -13.61 22.21
CA ILE A 109 -5.39 -13.34 20.77
C ILE A 109 -4.91 -14.63 20.08
N SER A 110 -5.65 -15.11 19.10
CA SER A 110 -5.30 -16.30 18.33
C SER A 110 -5.21 -16.00 16.84
N LEU A 111 -4.20 -16.55 16.19
CA LEU A 111 -4.02 -16.51 14.73
C LEU A 111 -4.29 -17.91 14.16
N LYS A 112 -5.25 -18.01 13.25
CA LYS A 112 -5.61 -19.23 12.54
C LYS A 112 -5.17 -19.12 11.09
N MET A 113 -4.10 -19.83 10.77
CA MET A 113 -3.61 -19.97 9.39
C MET A 113 -4.45 -20.97 8.61
N ASN A 114 -4.32 -20.99 7.29
CA ASN A 114 -5.07 -21.85 6.38
C ASN A 114 -6.59 -21.79 6.62
N THR A 115 -7.09 -20.59 6.96
CA THR A 115 -8.51 -20.39 7.30
C THR A 115 -9.10 -19.31 6.40
N GLN A 116 -9.78 -19.76 5.35
CA GLN A 116 -10.37 -18.89 4.33
C GLN A 116 -11.85 -18.65 4.60
N VAL A 117 -12.23 -17.40 4.86
CA VAL A 117 -13.64 -17.01 5.05
C VAL A 117 -14.35 -16.98 3.69
N SER A 118 -15.39 -17.78 3.55
CA SER A 118 -16.23 -17.89 2.35
C SER A 118 -17.50 -17.05 2.46
N LYS A 119 -18.15 -17.03 3.64
CA LYS A 119 -19.44 -16.37 3.85
C LYS A 119 -19.50 -15.72 5.23
N ILE A 120 -20.22 -14.61 5.31
CA ILE A 120 -20.49 -13.90 6.57
C ILE A 120 -21.99 -13.63 6.64
N THR A 121 -22.62 -14.10 7.69
CA THR A 121 -24.05 -13.88 7.98
C THR A 121 -24.20 -13.11 9.28
N LYS A 122 -25.27 -12.32 9.36
CA LYS A 122 -25.62 -11.54 10.54
C LYS A 122 -26.82 -12.19 11.19
N GLU A 123 -26.70 -12.57 12.45
CA GLU A 123 -27.73 -13.20 13.23
C GLU A 123 -28.14 -12.31 14.41
N LYS A 124 -29.42 -12.33 14.77
CA LYS A 124 -29.87 -11.84 16.07
C LYS A 124 -29.44 -12.83 17.14
N ALA A 125 -28.92 -12.40 18.25
CA ALA A 125 -28.52 -13.23 19.36
C ALA A 125 -29.64 -13.28 20.43
N PRO A 126 -30.59 -14.22 20.36
CA PRO A 126 -31.75 -14.26 21.28
C PRO A 126 -31.36 -14.50 22.73
N LEU A 127 -30.14 -15.01 22.97
CA LEU A 127 -29.67 -15.45 24.29
C LEU A 127 -28.80 -14.42 25.04
N LEU A 128 -28.37 -13.32 24.38
CA LEU A 128 -27.52 -12.29 25.03
C LEU A 128 -28.37 -11.09 25.44
N THR A 129 -28.76 -10.27 24.52
CA THR A 129 -29.80 -9.24 24.72
C THR A 129 -30.59 -9.08 23.41
N PRO A 130 -31.84 -8.61 23.41
CA PRO A 130 -32.65 -8.47 22.18
C PRO A 130 -32.05 -7.55 21.13
N SER A 131 -31.03 -6.74 21.49
CA SER A 131 -30.35 -5.78 20.63
C SER A 131 -28.99 -6.24 20.12
N GLU A 132 -28.41 -7.32 20.67
CA GLU A 132 -27.06 -7.76 20.27
C GLU A 132 -27.07 -8.55 18.96
N THR A 133 -26.14 -8.19 18.12
CA THR A 133 -25.91 -8.82 16.84
C THR A 133 -24.66 -9.70 16.92
N VAL A 134 -24.75 -10.93 16.45
CA VAL A 134 -23.63 -11.85 16.29
C VAL A 134 -23.41 -12.10 14.82
N TYR A 135 -22.15 -12.08 14.40
CA TYR A 135 -21.76 -12.49 13.07
C TYR A 135 -21.31 -13.95 13.08
N GLN A 136 -21.81 -14.72 12.12
CA GLN A 136 -21.36 -16.09 11.85
C GLN A 136 -20.53 -16.09 10.56
N LEU A 137 -19.33 -16.68 10.62
CA LEU A 137 -18.40 -16.75 9.51
C LEU A 137 -18.13 -18.22 9.17
N GLU A 138 -18.48 -18.61 7.96
CA GLU A 138 -18.18 -19.93 7.40
C GLU A 138 -16.79 -19.88 6.77
N THR A 139 -15.97 -20.88 7.07
CA THR A 139 -14.62 -21.05 6.51
C THR A 139 -14.45 -22.43 5.89
N ASN A 140 -13.31 -22.65 5.24
CA ASN A 140 -12.95 -23.96 4.70
C ASN A 140 -12.79 -25.05 5.77
N ASN A 141 -12.53 -24.68 7.03
CA ASN A 141 -12.21 -25.66 8.08
C ASN A 141 -13.25 -25.68 9.20
N ASP A 142 -13.89 -24.55 9.51
CA ASP A 142 -14.75 -24.40 10.69
C ASP A 142 -15.72 -23.23 10.53
N THR A 143 -16.62 -23.07 11.50
CA THR A 143 -17.51 -21.91 11.60
C THR A 143 -17.16 -21.12 12.86
N TYR A 144 -17.02 -19.80 12.70
CA TYR A 144 -16.67 -18.88 13.77
C TYR A 144 -17.83 -17.93 14.07
N ARG A 145 -17.94 -17.50 15.34
CA ARG A 145 -18.89 -16.45 15.76
C ARG A 145 -18.16 -15.28 16.41
N ALA A 146 -18.61 -14.06 16.13
CA ALA A 146 -18.02 -12.86 16.72
C ALA A 146 -19.06 -11.75 16.91
N LEU A 147 -18.84 -10.91 17.93
CA LEU A 147 -19.62 -9.69 18.18
C LEU A 147 -19.22 -8.58 17.19
N GLU A 148 -17.93 -8.45 16.90
CA GLU A 148 -17.38 -7.46 15.97
C GLU A 148 -16.56 -8.14 14.88
N VAL A 149 -16.71 -7.67 13.64
CA VAL A 149 -15.94 -8.18 12.48
C VAL A 149 -15.18 -7.03 11.83
N VAL A 150 -13.87 -7.23 11.63
CA VAL A 150 -13.00 -6.31 10.91
C VAL A 150 -12.45 -7.01 9.67
N ASP A 151 -12.89 -6.60 8.49
CA ASP A 151 -12.43 -7.16 7.23
C ASP A 151 -11.26 -6.34 6.65
N THR A 152 -10.07 -6.94 6.69
CA THR A 152 -8.84 -6.32 6.17
C THR A 152 -8.42 -6.85 4.80
N ARG A 153 -9.23 -7.71 4.18
CA ARG A 153 -8.98 -8.22 2.82
C ARG A 153 -9.04 -7.09 1.79
N PRO A 154 -8.29 -7.17 0.70
CA PRO A 154 -8.40 -6.20 -0.38
C PRO A 154 -9.81 -6.21 -1.00
N GLN A 155 -10.25 -5.07 -1.55
CA GLN A 155 -11.51 -4.99 -2.27
C GLN A 155 -11.38 -5.72 -3.61
N LYS A 156 -12.15 -6.80 -3.81
CA LYS A 156 -12.03 -7.69 -4.99
C LYS A 156 -12.30 -7.01 -6.34
N LYS A 157 -13.17 -6.02 -6.38
CA LYS A 157 -13.45 -5.20 -7.58
C LYS A 157 -13.77 -3.79 -7.10
N GLY A 158 -13.04 -2.82 -7.57
CA GLY A 158 -13.26 -1.42 -7.26
C GLY A 158 -12.93 -0.57 -8.47
N GLU A 159 -13.71 0.49 -8.68
CA GLU A 159 -13.37 1.52 -9.63
C GLU A 159 -12.18 2.29 -9.10
N SER A 160 -11.13 2.40 -9.90
CA SER A 160 -9.93 3.16 -9.61
C SER A 160 -9.67 4.15 -10.74
N LEU A 161 -9.01 5.25 -10.40
CA LEU A 161 -8.64 6.22 -11.43
C LEU A 161 -7.56 5.65 -12.36
N LEU A 162 -6.56 4.98 -11.76
CA LEU A 162 -5.48 4.28 -12.43
C LEU A 162 -5.12 3.02 -11.65
N PHE A 163 -4.38 2.14 -12.29
CA PHE A 163 -3.73 0.98 -11.68
C PHE A 163 -2.22 1.09 -11.84
N GLN A 164 -1.51 0.87 -10.74
CA GLN A 164 -0.08 0.65 -10.74
C GLN A 164 0.15 -0.85 -10.71
N SER A 165 0.47 -1.43 -11.85
CA SER A 165 0.87 -2.84 -11.96
C SER A 165 2.39 -2.93 -11.97
N PHE A 166 2.96 -3.90 -11.25
CA PHE A 166 4.39 -4.07 -11.18
C PHE A 166 4.79 -5.55 -11.13
N TYR A 167 5.99 -5.82 -11.60
CA TYR A 167 6.66 -7.11 -11.43
C TYR A 167 8.09 -6.86 -10.98
N GLY A 168 8.46 -7.42 -9.84
CA GLY A 168 9.75 -7.27 -9.20
C GLY A 168 10.54 -8.57 -9.17
N CYS A 169 11.85 -8.46 -9.34
CA CYS A 169 12.82 -9.53 -9.21
C CYS A 169 13.87 -9.16 -8.18
N HIS A 170 14.01 -9.94 -7.12
CA HIS A 170 15.16 -9.89 -6.25
C HIS A 170 16.26 -10.75 -6.91
N ILE A 171 17.32 -10.10 -7.35
CA ILE A 171 18.34 -10.71 -8.18
C ILE A 171 19.74 -10.61 -7.56
N GLU A 172 20.54 -11.65 -7.80
CA GLU A 172 21.96 -11.69 -7.53
C GLU A 172 22.72 -11.27 -8.79
N LEU A 173 23.52 -10.21 -8.69
CA LEU A 173 24.29 -9.66 -9.80
C LEU A 173 25.54 -10.49 -10.10
N GLN A 174 25.96 -10.51 -11.37
CA GLN A 174 27.23 -11.16 -11.76
C GLN A 174 28.47 -10.41 -11.28
N ALA A 175 28.36 -9.09 -11.14
CA ALA A 175 29.44 -8.23 -10.67
C ALA A 175 28.93 -7.32 -9.54
N SER A 176 29.85 -6.95 -8.63
CA SER A 176 29.55 -6.02 -7.57
C SER A 176 29.24 -4.63 -8.13
N GLN A 177 28.20 -4.01 -7.60
CA GLN A 177 27.88 -2.60 -7.87
C GLN A 177 28.46 -1.69 -6.77
N SER A 178 28.86 -0.48 -7.17
CA SER A 178 29.36 0.55 -6.26
C SER A 178 28.29 1.54 -5.79
N ASP A 179 27.18 1.65 -6.55
CA ASP A 179 26.14 2.62 -6.27
C ASP A 179 25.18 2.11 -5.19
N ASP A 180 25.02 2.88 -4.11
CA ASP A 180 24.09 2.62 -3.01
C ASP A 180 22.90 3.61 -3.03
N CYS A 181 22.66 4.28 -4.14
CA CYS A 181 21.55 5.19 -4.34
C CYS A 181 20.29 4.43 -4.80
N VAL A 182 19.16 4.65 -4.13
CA VAL A 182 17.87 4.09 -4.57
C VAL A 182 17.43 4.77 -5.86
N ALA A 183 17.10 4.02 -6.88
CA ALA A 183 16.43 4.56 -8.05
C ALA A 183 14.91 4.41 -7.87
N LEU A 184 14.25 5.47 -7.36
CA LEU A 184 12.81 5.47 -7.13
C LEU A 184 12.01 5.38 -8.43
N MET A 185 12.49 6.08 -9.46
CA MET A 185 11.85 6.09 -10.78
C MET A 185 12.95 6.18 -11.84
N HIS A 186 13.47 5.03 -12.25
CA HIS A 186 14.53 4.95 -13.24
C HIS A 186 13.97 4.71 -14.64
N ASN A 187 14.53 5.39 -15.65
CA ASN A 187 14.10 5.29 -17.03
C ASN A 187 12.60 5.53 -17.24
N MET A 188 12.13 6.65 -16.67
CA MET A 188 10.75 7.09 -16.87
C MET A 188 10.45 7.28 -18.35
N ARG A 189 9.44 6.57 -18.84
CA ARG A 189 8.93 6.63 -20.20
C ARG A 189 7.43 6.73 -20.25
N THR A 190 6.94 7.35 -21.29
CA THR A 190 5.51 7.54 -21.51
C THR A 190 5.15 7.12 -22.92
N ASP A 191 3.97 6.58 -23.08
CA ASP A 191 3.28 6.46 -24.36
C ASP A 191 1.89 7.11 -24.28
N HIS A 192 1.07 6.94 -25.29
CA HIS A 192 -0.28 7.55 -25.32
C HIS A 192 -1.25 6.96 -24.29
N THR A 193 -0.96 5.79 -23.73
CA THR A 193 -1.88 5.04 -22.87
C THR A 193 -1.34 4.79 -21.47
N SER A 194 -0.03 4.93 -21.27
CA SER A 194 0.60 4.52 -20.03
C SER A 194 1.88 5.29 -19.69
N PHE A 195 2.22 5.24 -18.43
CA PHE A 195 3.49 5.70 -17.88
C PHE A 195 4.22 4.52 -17.23
N ARG A 196 5.51 4.38 -17.46
CA ARG A 196 6.32 3.28 -16.95
C ARG A 196 7.69 3.75 -16.47
N PHE A 197 8.22 3.02 -15.50
CA PHE A 197 9.55 3.25 -14.92
C PHE A 197 10.05 1.98 -14.23
N ASN A 198 11.32 1.96 -13.86
CA ASN A 198 11.90 0.90 -13.07
C ASN A 198 12.24 1.45 -11.67
N TYR A 199 11.92 0.66 -10.65
CA TYR A 199 12.30 0.92 -9.28
C TYR A 199 13.43 -0.04 -8.90
N ILE A 200 14.56 0.50 -8.38
CA ILE A 200 15.75 -0.31 -8.13
C ILE A 200 16.25 -0.01 -6.72
N LEU A 201 16.32 -1.06 -5.90
CA LEU A 201 16.86 -1.00 -4.54
C LEU A 201 18.19 -1.76 -4.49
N PRO A 202 19.31 -1.10 -4.25
CA PRO A 202 20.59 -1.76 -4.02
C PRO A 202 20.63 -2.35 -2.60
N LEU A 203 20.25 -3.63 -2.45
CA LEU A 203 20.16 -4.28 -1.14
C LEU A 203 21.53 -4.63 -0.56
N SER A 204 22.49 -4.96 -1.43
CA SER A 204 23.89 -5.13 -1.10
C SER A 204 24.76 -4.84 -2.33
N LYS A 205 26.07 -5.06 -2.22
CA LYS A 205 26.97 -4.93 -3.38
C LYS A 205 26.64 -5.89 -4.53
N THR A 206 26.00 -7.03 -4.23
CA THR A 206 25.69 -8.09 -5.21
C THR A 206 24.19 -8.39 -5.33
N HIS A 207 23.33 -7.73 -4.56
CA HIS A 207 21.89 -8.01 -4.57
C HIS A 207 21.11 -6.72 -4.80
N ILE A 208 20.14 -6.77 -5.72
CA ILE A 208 19.19 -5.69 -5.94
C ILE A 208 17.76 -6.23 -5.98
N LEU A 209 16.80 -5.41 -5.59
CA LEU A 209 15.43 -5.56 -6.04
C LEU A 209 15.25 -4.68 -7.27
N PHE A 210 14.90 -5.30 -8.38
CA PHE A 210 14.55 -4.62 -9.63
C PHE A 210 13.07 -4.81 -9.89
N GLU A 211 12.30 -3.73 -9.99
CA GLU A 211 10.87 -3.77 -10.21
C GLU A 211 10.50 -2.92 -11.43
N HIS A 212 9.85 -3.53 -12.41
CA HIS A 212 9.25 -2.82 -13.53
C HIS A 212 7.82 -2.44 -13.17
N THR A 213 7.49 -1.16 -13.27
CA THR A 213 6.21 -0.57 -12.86
C THR A 213 5.55 0.14 -14.02
N ARG A 214 4.22 -0.02 -14.14
CA ARG A 214 3.41 0.64 -15.15
C ARG A 214 2.10 1.20 -14.57
N PHE A 215 1.81 2.47 -14.87
CA PHE A 215 0.52 3.10 -14.62
C PHE A 215 -0.35 3.02 -15.87
N ALA A 216 -1.53 2.43 -15.73
CA ALA A 216 -2.49 2.26 -16.81
C ALA A 216 -3.94 2.41 -16.31
N SER A 217 -4.89 2.61 -17.21
CA SER A 217 -6.32 2.71 -16.87
C SER A 217 -6.91 1.37 -16.42
N GLU A 218 -6.31 0.26 -16.83
CA GLU A 218 -6.71 -1.10 -16.47
C GLU A 218 -5.56 -1.85 -15.80
N PRO A 219 -5.86 -2.83 -14.93
CA PRO A 219 -4.85 -3.69 -14.35
C PRO A 219 -4.20 -4.56 -15.42
N LEU A 220 -2.87 -4.73 -15.34
CA LEU A 220 -2.10 -5.53 -16.28
C LEU A 220 -1.81 -6.91 -15.70
N SER A 221 -1.83 -7.95 -16.53
CA SER A 221 -1.60 -9.32 -16.10
C SER A 221 -0.15 -9.56 -15.65
N GLU A 222 0.04 -10.56 -14.79
CA GLU A 222 1.37 -10.96 -14.32
C GLU A 222 2.31 -11.35 -15.48
N ASP A 223 1.82 -12.12 -16.45
CA ASP A 223 2.60 -12.56 -17.60
C ASP A 223 3.12 -11.39 -18.43
N LEU A 224 2.26 -10.38 -18.67
CA LEU A 224 2.68 -9.18 -19.39
C LEU A 224 3.75 -8.42 -18.60
N MET A 225 3.52 -8.18 -17.31
CA MET A 225 4.45 -7.44 -16.46
C MET A 225 5.79 -8.18 -16.29
N LYS A 226 5.78 -9.50 -16.20
CA LYS A 226 6.96 -10.37 -16.17
C LYS A 226 7.77 -10.25 -17.48
N LYS A 227 7.08 -10.31 -18.62
CA LYS A 227 7.69 -10.14 -19.94
C LYS A 227 8.34 -8.77 -20.09
N GLU A 228 7.64 -7.70 -19.69
CA GLU A 228 8.17 -6.33 -19.72
C GLU A 228 9.38 -6.18 -18.78
N CYS A 229 9.30 -6.70 -17.54
CA CYS A 229 10.41 -6.69 -16.58
C CYS A 229 11.66 -7.38 -17.15
N THR A 230 11.51 -8.56 -17.75
CA THR A 230 12.62 -9.29 -18.38
C THR A 230 13.22 -8.49 -19.53
N SER A 231 12.40 -7.83 -20.33
CA SER A 231 12.85 -6.98 -21.42
C SER A 231 13.63 -5.76 -20.94
N GLU A 232 13.21 -5.16 -19.82
CA GLU A 232 13.90 -4.03 -19.20
C GLU A 232 15.26 -4.44 -18.61
N LEU A 233 15.35 -5.57 -17.94
CA LEU A 233 16.64 -6.11 -17.46
C LEU A 233 17.64 -6.25 -18.59
N LYS A 234 17.20 -6.80 -19.75
CA LYS A 234 18.02 -6.92 -20.96
C LYS A 234 18.40 -5.54 -21.53
N ARG A 235 17.44 -4.64 -21.68
CA ARG A 235 17.65 -3.28 -22.21
C ARG A 235 18.67 -2.50 -21.38
N LEU A 236 18.61 -2.62 -20.07
CA LEU A 236 19.51 -1.96 -19.13
C LEU A 236 20.84 -2.71 -18.95
N ARG A 237 21.00 -3.84 -19.64
CA ARG A 237 22.22 -4.69 -19.57
C ARG A 237 22.53 -5.13 -18.13
N ILE A 238 21.51 -5.33 -17.29
CA ILE A 238 21.68 -5.82 -15.93
C ILE A 238 21.98 -7.32 -15.99
N LYS A 239 23.27 -7.66 -15.83
CA LYS A 239 23.74 -9.04 -15.81
C LYS A 239 23.52 -9.63 -14.42
N HIS A 240 22.80 -10.74 -14.33
CA HIS A 240 22.51 -11.42 -13.08
C HIS A 240 22.83 -12.92 -13.17
N GLN A 241 23.19 -13.51 -12.04
CA GLN A 241 23.44 -14.94 -11.91
C GLN A 241 22.15 -15.69 -11.62
N LYS A 242 21.32 -15.16 -10.69
CA LYS A 242 20.14 -15.84 -10.19
C LYS A 242 19.01 -14.87 -9.85
N ILE A 243 17.79 -15.29 -10.10
CA ILE A 243 16.58 -14.67 -9.53
C ILE A 243 16.24 -15.43 -8.25
N LEU A 244 16.32 -14.72 -7.11
CA LEU A 244 16.13 -15.31 -5.80
C LEU A 244 14.65 -15.34 -5.41
N ARG A 245 13.89 -14.30 -5.80
CA ARG A 245 12.48 -14.13 -5.50
C ARG A 245 11.85 -13.24 -6.55
N THR A 246 10.58 -13.44 -6.80
CA THR A 246 9.76 -12.54 -7.61
C THR A 246 8.57 -12.05 -6.82
N GLU A 247 8.06 -10.88 -7.17
CA GLU A 247 6.81 -10.35 -6.64
C GLU A 247 6.01 -9.67 -7.76
N TYR A 248 4.71 -9.85 -7.71
CA TYR A 248 3.76 -9.19 -8.59
C TYR A 248 2.68 -8.52 -7.78
N GLY A 249 2.23 -7.36 -8.23
CA GLY A 249 1.14 -6.68 -7.56
C GLY A 249 0.45 -5.66 -8.44
N ILE A 250 -0.80 -5.37 -8.04
CA ILE A 250 -1.63 -4.32 -8.62
C ILE A 250 -2.10 -3.42 -7.50
N LEU A 251 -1.74 -2.15 -7.55
CA LEU A 251 -2.20 -1.13 -6.62
C LEU A 251 -3.29 -0.30 -7.30
N PRO A 252 -4.53 -0.35 -6.81
CA PRO A 252 -5.60 0.51 -7.30
C PRO A 252 -5.39 1.94 -6.79
N MET A 253 -5.08 2.86 -7.69
CA MET A 253 -4.80 4.26 -7.39
C MET A 253 -6.07 5.10 -7.48
N GLY A 254 -6.40 5.86 -6.41
CA GLY A 254 -7.67 6.60 -6.33
C GLY A 254 -8.88 5.66 -6.25
N LEU A 255 -8.79 4.64 -5.41
CA LEU A 255 -9.82 3.62 -5.24
C LEU A 255 -11.14 4.23 -4.71
N ASN A 256 -12.24 3.96 -5.40
CA ASN A 256 -13.57 4.23 -4.89
C ASN A 256 -13.96 3.16 -3.85
N ILE A 257 -13.91 3.55 -2.57
CA ILE A 257 -14.19 2.65 -1.45
C ILE A 257 -15.71 2.45 -1.33
N LYS A 258 -16.15 1.21 -1.51
CA LYS A 258 -17.56 0.84 -1.35
C LYS A 258 -17.92 0.74 0.13
N PRO A 259 -19.13 1.20 0.52
CA PRO A 259 -19.64 0.98 1.87
C PRO A 259 -19.62 -0.51 2.25
N SER A 260 -19.35 -0.80 3.50
CA SER A 260 -19.35 -2.14 4.06
C SER A 260 -20.24 -2.18 5.31
N GLN A 261 -20.92 -3.29 5.53
CA GLN A 261 -21.67 -3.53 6.77
C GLN A 261 -20.75 -3.95 7.94
N PHE A 262 -19.47 -4.19 7.67
CA PHE A 262 -18.44 -4.52 8.66
C PHE A 262 -17.44 -3.40 8.76
N HIS A 263 -16.70 -3.36 9.85
CA HIS A 263 -15.50 -2.54 9.92
C HIS A 263 -14.49 -3.02 8.87
N THR A 264 -13.82 -2.08 8.23
CA THR A 264 -12.82 -2.39 7.21
C THR A 264 -11.46 -1.86 7.62
N GLY A 265 -10.39 -2.50 7.14
CA GLY A 265 -9.01 -2.10 7.39
C GLY A 265 -8.15 -2.10 6.14
N GLY A 266 -6.95 -1.52 6.25
CA GLY A 266 -5.98 -1.51 5.16
C GLY A 266 -6.49 -0.78 3.91
N GLN A 267 -6.35 -1.41 2.76
CA GLN A 267 -6.76 -0.84 1.47
C GLN A 267 -8.24 -0.42 1.43
N ARG A 268 -9.13 -1.25 1.99
CA ARG A 268 -10.59 -0.96 2.06
C ARG A 268 -10.94 0.23 2.94
N GLN A 269 -10.03 0.69 3.79
CA GLN A 269 -10.20 1.87 4.64
C GLN A 269 -9.44 3.09 4.06
N GLY A 270 -8.87 2.98 2.88
CA GLY A 270 -8.11 4.06 2.24
C GLY A 270 -6.72 4.26 2.84
N ALA A 271 -6.12 3.19 3.37
CA ALA A 271 -4.75 3.27 3.87
C ALA A 271 -3.73 3.35 2.73
N LEU A 272 -4.07 2.88 1.53
CA LEU A 272 -3.27 3.10 0.34
C LEU A 272 -3.32 4.58 -0.04
N ARG A 273 -2.18 5.24 -0.15
CA ARG A 273 -2.15 6.63 -0.61
C ARG A 273 -2.46 6.70 -2.10
N ASP A 274 -3.49 7.44 -2.46
CA ASP A 274 -4.05 7.44 -3.82
C ASP A 274 -3.02 7.72 -4.91
N ALA A 275 -2.11 8.68 -4.72
CA ALA A 275 -1.15 9.09 -5.75
C ALA A 275 0.18 8.31 -5.77
N SER A 276 0.50 7.53 -4.72
CA SER A 276 1.82 6.91 -4.61
C SER A 276 1.82 5.42 -4.24
N GLY A 277 0.68 4.89 -3.81
CA GLY A 277 0.59 3.49 -3.38
C GLY A 277 1.21 3.18 -2.00
N TYR A 278 1.86 4.13 -1.34
CA TYR A 278 2.43 3.88 -0.01
C TYR A 278 1.33 3.67 1.03
N ALA A 279 1.42 2.59 1.80
CA ALA A 279 0.39 2.19 2.74
C ALA A 279 0.93 1.85 4.13
N PHE A 280 2.17 1.40 4.26
CA PHE A 280 2.68 0.79 5.49
C PHE A 280 2.47 1.68 6.74
N LEU A 281 3.04 2.88 6.77
CA LEU A 281 2.91 3.79 7.91
C LEU A 281 1.47 4.27 8.13
N ARG A 282 0.67 4.38 7.07
CA ARG A 282 -0.76 4.73 7.16
C ARG A 282 -1.57 3.62 7.83
N ILE A 283 -1.24 2.37 7.52
CA ILE A 283 -1.84 1.20 8.18
C ILE A 283 -1.50 1.20 9.66
N GLN A 284 -0.25 1.48 10.05
CA GLN A 284 0.15 1.53 11.45
C GLN A 284 -0.63 2.61 12.23
N LYS A 285 -0.72 3.82 11.68
CA LYS A 285 -1.51 4.92 12.27
C LYS A 285 -3.00 4.57 12.39
N TRP A 286 -3.57 3.94 11.34
CA TRP A 286 -4.95 3.48 11.37
C TRP A 286 -5.16 2.42 12.46
N ALA A 287 -4.29 1.43 12.53
CA ALA A 287 -4.42 0.33 13.48
C ALA A 287 -4.33 0.80 14.93
N ASP A 288 -3.41 1.73 15.25
CA ASP A 288 -3.31 2.34 16.59
C ASP A 288 -4.60 3.11 16.95
N ALA A 289 -5.08 3.96 16.06
CA ALA A 289 -6.28 4.74 16.31
C ALA A 289 -7.54 3.88 16.45
N PHE A 290 -7.68 2.89 15.56
CA PHE A 290 -8.86 2.04 15.49
C PHE A 290 -8.90 1.01 16.63
N SER A 291 -7.77 0.51 17.11
CA SER A 291 -7.72 -0.36 18.31
C SER A 291 -8.28 0.36 19.55
N LYS A 292 -7.92 1.61 19.74
CA LYS A 292 -8.44 2.46 20.86
C LYS A 292 -9.94 2.71 20.72
N GLU A 293 -10.44 2.87 19.49
CA GLU A 293 -11.88 3.04 19.22
C GLU A 293 -12.66 1.76 19.52
N LEU A 294 -12.18 0.59 19.07
CA LEU A 294 -12.83 -0.69 19.30
C LEU A 294 -13.02 -0.98 20.79
N ILE A 295 -11.99 -0.73 21.60
CA ILE A 295 -12.07 -0.93 23.06
C ILE A 295 -13.09 0.01 23.71
N LYS A 296 -13.13 1.27 23.30
CA LYS A 296 -14.13 2.23 23.81
C LYS A 296 -15.55 1.83 23.44
N ARG A 297 -15.79 1.22 22.27
CA ARG A 297 -17.12 0.77 21.86
C ARG A 297 -17.62 -0.38 22.73
N SER A 298 -16.76 -1.33 23.07
CA SER A 298 -17.11 -2.44 23.98
C SER A 298 -17.53 -1.95 25.37
N SER A 299 -17.19 -0.73 25.75
CA SER A 299 -17.58 -0.09 27.02
C SER A 299 -18.85 0.77 26.93
N HIS A 300 -19.70 0.61 25.91
CA HIS A 300 -20.98 1.32 25.71
C HIS A 300 -20.94 2.86 25.59
N LEU A 301 -19.80 3.44 25.22
CA LEU A 301 -19.58 4.90 25.21
C LEU A 301 -19.32 5.49 23.82
N THR A 302 -20.08 5.15 22.76
CA THR A 302 -19.72 5.73 21.45
C THR A 302 -20.82 6.42 20.68
N LYS A 303 -20.52 7.69 20.32
CA LYS A 303 -21.15 8.44 19.23
C LYS A 303 -20.62 7.94 17.88
N PRO A 304 -21.45 7.91 16.82
CA PRO A 304 -20.98 7.55 15.49
C PRO A 304 -19.83 8.46 15.04
N PRO A 305 -18.88 7.95 14.24
CA PRO A 305 -17.72 8.72 13.80
C PRO A 305 -18.16 9.97 13.03
N LYS A 306 -17.57 11.12 13.37
CA LYS A 306 -17.83 12.38 12.65
C LYS A 306 -17.43 12.23 11.19
N LYS A 307 -18.27 12.74 10.27
CA LYS A 307 -17.94 12.84 8.83
C LYS A 307 -16.54 13.44 8.66
N ARG A 308 -15.65 12.74 7.96
CA ARG A 308 -14.30 13.24 7.64
C ARG A 308 -14.40 14.59 6.92
N LYS A 309 -13.69 15.60 7.43
CA LYS A 309 -13.48 16.86 6.69
C LYS A 309 -12.82 16.56 5.35
N LYS A 310 -13.12 17.36 4.31
CA LYS A 310 -12.45 17.26 3.00
C LYS A 310 -10.93 17.33 3.23
N ASP A 311 -10.23 16.27 2.92
CA ASP A 311 -8.78 16.18 3.07
C ASP A 311 -8.13 16.78 1.81
N LEU A 312 -7.43 17.90 1.99
CA LEU A 312 -6.70 18.56 0.90
C LEU A 312 -5.75 17.59 0.18
N GLN A 313 -5.11 16.69 0.95
CA GLN A 313 -4.23 15.68 0.38
C GLN A 313 -4.98 14.78 -0.63
N LYS A 314 -6.19 14.35 -0.28
CA LYS A 314 -7.03 13.53 -1.17
C LYS A 314 -7.45 14.29 -2.43
N ILE A 315 -7.73 15.58 -2.30
CA ILE A 315 -8.07 16.44 -3.47
C ILE A 315 -6.85 16.54 -4.41
N MET A 316 -5.66 16.80 -3.86
CA MET A 316 -4.42 16.88 -4.62
C MET A 316 -4.11 15.54 -5.31
N ASP A 317 -4.15 14.43 -4.58
CA ASP A 317 -3.89 13.10 -5.11
C ASP A 317 -4.91 12.74 -6.22
N THR A 318 -6.19 13.07 -6.04
CA THR A 318 -7.23 12.84 -7.05
C THR A 318 -6.98 13.64 -8.32
N LEU A 319 -6.66 14.93 -8.21
CA LEU A 319 -6.34 15.78 -9.36
C LEU A 319 -5.09 15.26 -10.07
N PHE A 320 -4.07 14.89 -9.33
CA PHE A 320 -2.84 14.32 -9.86
C PHE A 320 -3.12 13.06 -10.71
N LEU A 321 -3.87 12.10 -10.17
CA LEU A 321 -4.23 10.87 -10.88
C LEU A 321 -5.09 11.13 -12.12
N LYS A 322 -6.06 12.05 -12.03
CA LYS A 322 -6.87 12.46 -13.20
C LYS A 322 -5.99 13.05 -14.30
N THR A 323 -4.99 13.84 -13.93
CA THR A 323 -4.04 14.44 -14.87
C THR A 323 -3.17 13.37 -15.55
N LEU A 324 -2.64 12.41 -14.79
CA LEU A 324 -1.88 11.29 -15.34
C LEU A 324 -2.75 10.41 -16.27
N LYS A 325 -4.00 10.14 -15.88
CA LYS A 325 -4.94 9.35 -16.69
C LYS A 325 -5.27 10.04 -18.01
N ARG A 326 -5.50 11.35 -17.98
CA ARG A 326 -5.91 12.13 -19.16
C ARG A 326 -4.78 12.34 -20.15
N ALA A 327 -3.57 12.57 -19.65
CA ALA A 327 -2.40 12.91 -20.44
C ALA A 327 -1.16 12.13 -19.98
N PRO A 328 -1.14 10.80 -20.19
CA PRO A 328 -0.02 9.94 -19.75
C PRO A 328 1.32 10.41 -20.29
N GLN A 329 1.36 10.97 -21.51
CA GLN A 329 2.54 11.51 -22.16
C GLN A 329 3.25 12.63 -21.38
N ASN A 330 2.54 13.31 -20.47
CA ASN A 330 3.10 14.34 -19.59
C ASN A 330 3.68 13.78 -18.29
N SER A 331 3.47 12.50 -17.98
CA SER A 331 3.80 11.92 -16.67
C SER A 331 5.28 12.04 -16.34
N SER A 332 6.18 11.66 -17.23
CA SER A 332 7.63 11.75 -16.98
C SER A 332 8.08 13.19 -16.75
N LYS A 333 7.49 14.17 -17.47
CA LYS A 333 7.78 15.60 -17.28
C LYS A 333 7.27 16.10 -15.91
N ILE A 334 6.10 15.65 -15.47
CA ILE A 334 5.54 16.01 -14.16
C ILE A 334 6.43 15.46 -13.04
N PHE A 335 6.81 14.18 -13.10
CA PHE A 335 7.63 13.55 -12.06
C PHE A 335 9.05 14.13 -12.00
N ILE A 336 9.70 14.37 -13.14
CA ILE A 336 11.05 14.96 -13.13
C ILE A 336 11.03 16.41 -12.64
N SER A 337 9.99 17.19 -12.98
CA SER A 337 9.80 18.55 -12.48
C SER A 337 9.59 18.55 -10.97
N LEU A 338 8.74 17.65 -10.46
CA LEU A 338 8.54 17.46 -9.02
C LEU A 338 9.87 17.13 -8.33
N ALA A 339 10.63 16.16 -8.84
CA ALA A 339 11.93 15.80 -8.28
C ALA A 339 12.92 16.95 -8.29
N LYS A 340 12.99 17.72 -9.39
CA LYS A 340 13.92 18.86 -9.53
C LYS A 340 13.60 19.99 -8.54
N ASN A 341 12.32 20.31 -8.34
CA ASN A 341 11.89 21.50 -7.61
C ASN A 341 11.55 21.23 -6.14
N ALA A 342 11.16 20.01 -5.78
CA ALA A 342 10.92 19.60 -4.40
C ALA A 342 12.22 19.01 -3.80
N LYS A 343 12.88 19.76 -2.90
CA LYS A 343 14.06 19.26 -2.19
C LYS A 343 13.77 17.97 -1.43
N ALA A 344 14.80 17.17 -1.15
CA ALA A 344 14.72 15.85 -0.51
C ALA A 344 13.81 15.81 0.73
N ASP A 345 14.01 16.74 1.67
CA ASP A 345 13.23 16.77 2.91
C ASP A 345 11.77 17.14 2.69
N LEU A 346 11.48 18.05 1.76
CA LEU A 346 10.11 18.41 1.38
C LEU A 346 9.41 17.20 0.74
N PHE A 347 10.09 16.51 -0.17
CA PHE A 347 9.59 15.32 -0.82
C PHE A 347 9.31 14.21 0.20
N SER A 348 10.24 13.93 1.12
CA SER A 348 10.09 12.91 2.16
C SER A 348 8.93 13.20 3.11
N ARG A 349 8.78 14.45 3.59
CA ARG A 349 7.62 14.84 4.41
C ARG A 349 6.31 14.65 3.67
N PHE A 350 6.29 15.01 2.39
CA PHE A 350 5.09 14.84 1.56
C PHE A 350 4.76 13.37 1.36
N MET A 351 5.74 12.52 1.08
CA MET A 351 5.55 11.08 0.85
C MET A 351 5.17 10.31 2.11
N SER A 352 5.58 10.79 3.31
CA SER A 352 5.27 10.17 4.61
C SER A 352 4.02 10.73 5.32
N ASP A 353 3.22 11.57 4.64
CA ASP A 353 2.04 12.27 5.20
C ASP A 353 2.38 13.16 6.43
N GLN A 354 3.58 13.72 6.47
CA GLN A 354 4.05 14.65 7.50
C GLN A 354 4.17 16.09 6.97
N SER A 355 3.61 16.37 5.80
CA SER A 355 3.67 17.68 5.15
C SER A 355 2.73 18.69 5.81
N SER A 356 3.23 19.91 6.04
CA SER A 356 2.43 21.07 6.42
C SER A 356 1.58 21.58 5.22
N LEU A 357 0.71 22.54 5.46
CA LEU A 357 -0.02 23.22 4.39
C LEU A 357 0.93 23.93 3.42
N ILE A 358 1.96 24.59 3.96
CA ILE A 358 3.00 25.26 3.16
C ILE A 358 3.77 24.25 2.30
N ASP A 359 4.09 23.08 2.86
CA ASP A 359 4.74 22.01 2.09
C ASP A 359 3.86 21.56 0.92
N LYS A 360 2.55 21.41 1.13
CA LYS A 360 1.61 21.03 0.05
C LYS A 360 1.56 22.07 -1.07
N ILE A 361 1.57 23.37 -0.72
CA ILE A 361 1.65 24.46 -1.71
C ILE A 361 2.95 24.37 -2.49
N ARG A 362 4.09 24.16 -1.81
CA ARG A 362 5.41 24.01 -2.46
C ARG A 362 5.44 22.80 -3.41
N ILE A 363 4.81 21.68 -3.04
CA ILE A 363 4.67 20.51 -3.92
C ILE A 363 3.83 20.84 -5.17
N ILE A 364 2.74 21.58 -5.03
CA ILE A 364 1.92 22.01 -6.18
C ILE A 364 2.75 22.86 -7.14
N ILE A 365 3.47 23.84 -6.62
CA ILE A 365 4.32 24.75 -7.41
C ILE A 365 5.51 24.01 -8.05
N SER A 366 5.93 22.87 -7.46
CA SER A 366 7.04 22.06 -7.99
C SER A 366 6.69 21.34 -9.30
N MET A 367 5.44 21.30 -9.69
CA MET A 367 4.96 20.62 -10.90
C MET A 367 4.54 21.63 -11.98
N PRO A 368 4.63 21.26 -13.28
CA PRO A 368 4.16 22.14 -14.36
C PRO A 368 2.65 22.35 -14.24
N PRO A 369 2.14 23.62 -14.20
CA PRO A 369 0.74 23.89 -13.92
C PRO A 369 -0.20 23.51 -15.08
N TRP A 370 0.27 23.60 -16.33
CA TRP A 370 -0.56 23.46 -17.51
C TRP A 370 -1.34 22.14 -17.62
N PRO A 371 -0.74 20.96 -17.41
CA PRO A 371 -1.49 19.70 -17.45
C PRO A 371 -2.63 19.63 -16.42
N PHE A 372 -2.42 20.23 -15.24
CA PHE A 372 -3.41 20.26 -14.16
C PHE A 372 -4.55 21.22 -14.48
N LEU A 373 -4.25 22.40 -15.01
CA LEU A 373 -5.25 23.37 -15.46
C LEU A 373 -6.12 22.78 -16.58
N GLN A 374 -5.52 22.14 -17.57
CA GLN A 374 -6.28 21.43 -18.60
C GLN A 374 -7.22 20.38 -18.01
N THR A 375 -6.80 19.67 -16.97
CA THR A 375 -7.63 18.65 -16.31
C THR A 375 -8.78 19.27 -15.51
N LEU A 376 -8.57 20.42 -14.88
CA LEU A 376 -9.61 21.13 -14.11
C LEU A 376 -10.71 21.72 -14.99
N PHE A 377 -10.35 22.26 -16.16
CA PHE A 377 -11.28 22.94 -17.07
C PHE A 377 -11.88 22.03 -18.14
N SER A 378 -11.52 20.75 -18.14
CA SER A 378 -12.08 19.80 -19.10
C SER A 378 -13.34 19.14 -18.56
N ASN A 379 -14.25 18.79 -19.47
CA ASN A 379 -15.42 17.98 -19.15
C ASN A 379 -15.03 16.69 -18.42
N PRO A 380 -15.87 16.19 -17.49
CA PRO A 380 -15.60 14.93 -16.80
C PRO A 380 -15.29 13.81 -17.79
N LEU A 381 -14.26 13.02 -17.49
CA LEU A 381 -13.91 11.84 -18.28
C LEU A 381 -15.15 10.96 -18.41
N GLN A 382 -15.66 10.80 -19.63
CA GLN A 382 -16.72 9.83 -19.88
C GLN A 382 -16.19 8.43 -19.49
N PRO A 383 -16.98 7.58 -18.84
CA PRO A 383 -16.62 6.20 -18.64
C PRO A 383 -16.36 5.57 -20.01
N THR A 384 -15.22 4.98 -20.21
CA THR A 384 -14.94 4.18 -21.39
C THR A 384 -15.91 3.01 -21.43
N THR A 385 -16.96 3.13 -22.19
CA THR A 385 -17.82 2.02 -22.58
C THR A 385 -17.01 1.12 -23.51
N SER A 386 -16.35 0.13 -22.95
CA SER A 386 -15.89 -1.01 -23.73
C SER A 386 -17.08 -1.93 -24.00
N GLN A 387 -17.91 -1.54 -24.97
CA GLN A 387 -18.67 -2.52 -25.74
C GLN A 387 -17.65 -3.22 -26.66
N LYS A 388 -17.31 -4.44 -26.36
CA LYS A 388 -16.96 -5.45 -27.35
C LYS A 388 -17.68 -6.73 -26.94
N THR A 389 -18.90 -6.85 -27.43
CA THR A 389 -19.49 -8.09 -27.85
C THR A 389 -18.62 -8.65 -28.98
N TYR A 390 -18.08 -9.80 -28.78
CA TYR A 390 -17.70 -10.73 -29.85
C TYR A 390 -18.49 -11.99 -29.61
N ASP A 391 -19.27 -12.31 -30.62
CA ASP A 391 -19.98 -13.57 -30.83
C ASP A 391 -19.04 -14.77 -30.81
#